data_ed27ab46d9fc0a4fa5f76f2d0241e364
#
_entry.id   ed27ab46d9fc0a4fa5f76f2d0241e364
#
_cell.length_a   1.000
_cell.length_b   1.000
_cell.length_c   1.000
_cell.angle_alpha   90.00
_cell.angle_beta   90.00
_cell.angle_gamma   90.00
#
_symmetry.space_group_name_H-M   'P 1'
#
loop_
_entity.id
_entity.type
_entity.pdbx_description
1 polymer ?
#
loop_
_entity_poly.entity_id
_entity_poly.type
_entity_poly.pdbx_seq_one_letter_code
_entity_poly.pdbx_strand_id
1 'polypeptide(L)'
;MLTRRALVARATLTGAATVFLWPSRADADAQSPSRAEAEADAESAKPVLALTKNIRVGGGRIIKNTYVITQPRKNVFRCFSAKCTHQGCTLASVSRGTINCPCHGSKFNISTGAVVQGPATRALPRKKIKVSGGKIRLA
;
A
#
# COMPACT_ATOMS: atom_id res chain seq x y z
N MET A 1 14.20 79.26 -8.94
CA MET A 1 13.61 80.41 -8.22
C MET A 1 12.73 79.86 -7.13
N LEU A 2 13.18 80.00 -5.88
CA LEU A 2 12.54 80.66 -4.73
C LEU A 2 11.13 80.20 -4.43
N THR A 3 10.69 79.83 -3.23
CA THR A 3 11.04 80.13 -1.81
C THR A 3 10.20 79.23 -0.92
N ARG A 4 10.80 78.69 0.08
CA ARG A 4 10.51 78.85 1.52
C ARG A 4 9.03 78.95 1.96
N ARG A 5 8.53 78.09 2.83
CA ARG A 5 8.39 78.43 4.25
C ARG A 5 7.95 77.25 5.09
N ALA A 6 8.67 77.05 6.15
CA ALA A 6 8.35 76.25 7.28
C ALA A 6 7.16 76.86 8.07
N LEU A 7 6.35 75.97 8.68
CA LEU A 7 5.60 76.31 9.84
C LEU A 7 5.51 75.09 10.78
N VAL A 8 6.18 75.28 11.91
CA VAL A 8 6.16 74.42 13.07
C VAL A 8 4.82 74.67 13.80
N ALA A 9 4.13 73.62 14.10
CA ALA A 9 3.07 73.68 15.11
C ALA A 9 3.22 72.51 16.08
N ARG A 10 3.50 72.84 17.30
CA ARG A 10 3.46 72.02 18.52
C ARG A 10 2.04 71.59 18.80
N ALA A 11 1.81 70.40 19.30
CA ALA A 11 0.89 70.14 20.43
C ALA A 11 0.72 68.62 20.59
N THR A 12 1.08 68.18 21.65
CA THR A 12 0.48 67.66 22.89
C THR A 12 0.39 66.14 22.92
N LEU A 13 1.15 65.62 23.86
CA LEU A 13 1.02 64.25 24.40
C LEU A 13 -0.41 64.06 24.93
N THR A 14 -1.05 63.04 24.41
CA THR A 14 -2.08 62.30 25.13
C THR A 14 -1.78 60.83 24.99
N GLY A 15 -1.44 60.25 26.13
CA GLY A 15 -1.20 58.83 26.21
C GLY A 15 -2.44 58.02 25.89
N ALA A 16 -2.34 57.20 24.90
CA ALA A 16 -3.25 56.07 24.72
C ALA A 16 -2.41 54.82 24.89
N ALA A 17 -2.62 54.15 26.00
CA ALA A 17 -2.11 52.82 26.23
C ALA A 17 -2.70 51.89 25.15
N THR A 18 -1.94 51.64 24.12
CA THR A 18 -2.25 50.55 23.20
C THR A 18 -2.01 49.27 23.95
N VAL A 19 -3.10 48.69 24.44
CA VAL A 19 -3.11 47.28 24.83
C VAL A 19 -2.79 46.49 23.57
N PHE A 20 -1.56 46.03 23.50
CA PHE A 20 -1.20 45.01 22.52
C PHE A 20 -2.00 43.78 22.86
N LEU A 21 -3.17 43.60 22.21
CA LEU A 21 -3.83 42.32 22.17
C LEU A 21 -2.92 41.43 21.31
N TRP A 22 -2.14 40.61 21.97
CA TRP A 22 -1.52 39.45 21.35
C TRP A 22 -2.68 38.63 20.80
N PRO A 23 -2.70 38.30 19.50
CA PRO A 23 -3.64 37.29 19.05
C PRO A 23 -3.28 36.01 19.80
N SER A 24 -4.16 35.60 20.69
CA SER A 24 -4.13 34.24 21.24
C SER A 24 -4.01 33.30 20.07
N ARG A 25 -2.94 32.52 20.04
CA ARG A 25 -2.88 31.36 19.21
C ARG A 25 -3.97 30.41 19.71
N ALA A 26 -5.18 30.67 19.26
CA ALA A 26 -6.25 29.72 19.31
C ALA A 26 -5.96 28.70 18.21
N ASP A 27 -5.76 27.48 18.66
CA ASP A 27 -6.14 26.27 18.00
C ASP A 27 -5.47 25.98 16.65
N ALA A 28 -4.20 25.56 16.75
CA ALA A 28 -3.79 24.50 15.87
C ALA A 28 -4.63 23.26 16.28
N ASP A 29 -5.82 23.14 15.72
CA ASP A 29 -6.54 21.88 15.65
C ASP A 29 -5.60 20.89 14.94
N ALA A 30 -4.79 20.21 15.72
CA ALA A 30 -4.14 19.00 15.31
C ALA A 30 -5.28 17.97 15.14
N GLN A 31 -5.93 18.01 13.99
CA GLN A 31 -6.84 16.97 13.58
C GLN A 31 -6.03 15.68 13.56
N SER A 32 -6.19 14.89 14.60
CA SER A 32 -5.69 13.53 14.59
C SER A 32 -6.25 12.84 13.34
N PRO A 33 -5.41 12.20 12.53
CA PRO A 33 -5.87 11.54 11.33
C PRO A 33 -7.02 10.60 11.70
N SER A 34 -8.07 10.61 10.90
CA SER A 34 -9.19 9.68 11.12
C SER A 34 -8.68 8.25 11.06
N ARG A 35 -9.35 7.34 11.78
CA ARG A 35 -8.98 5.91 11.77
C ARG A 35 -8.82 5.37 10.35
N ALA A 36 -9.63 5.84 9.41
CA ALA A 36 -9.56 5.47 8.00
C ALA A 36 -8.27 5.96 7.33
N GLU A 37 -7.80 7.17 7.66
CA GLU A 37 -6.53 7.71 7.14
C GLU A 37 -5.32 6.97 7.75
N ALA A 38 -5.36 6.67 9.04
CA ALA A 38 -4.32 5.89 9.70
C ALA A 38 -4.24 4.45 9.16
N GLU A 39 -5.38 3.82 8.86
CA GLU A 39 -5.43 2.50 8.23
C GLU A 39 -4.93 2.53 6.78
N ALA A 40 -5.20 3.60 6.04
CA ALA A 40 -4.70 3.78 4.67
C ALA A 40 -3.18 3.99 4.65
N ASP A 41 -2.63 4.74 5.59
CA ASP A 41 -1.18 4.95 5.71
C ASP A 41 -0.45 3.68 6.16
N ALA A 42 -1.01 2.93 7.11
CA ALA A 42 -0.47 1.65 7.54
C ALA A 42 -0.45 0.62 6.40
N GLU A 43 -1.46 0.63 5.54
CA GLU A 43 -1.55 -0.23 4.36
C GLU A 43 -0.52 0.16 3.29
N SER A 44 -0.28 1.46 3.11
CA SER A 44 0.73 1.97 2.18
C SER A 44 2.17 1.63 2.61
N ALA A 45 2.41 1.43 3.90
CA ALA A 45 3.71 1.06 4.47
C ALA A 45 4.09 -0.40 4.19
N LYS A 46 3.14 -1.29 3.89
CA LYS A 46 3.45 -2.70 3.60
C LYS A 46 4.21 -2.85 2.28
N PRO A 47 5.23 -3.73 2.22
CA PRO A 47 6.05 -3.89 1.02
C PRO A 47 5.22 -4.35 -0.17
N VAL A 48 5.51 -3.77 -1.32
CA VAL A 48 4.92 -4.19 -2.60
C VAL A 48 5.48 -5.55 -2.97
N LEU A 49 4.60 -6.54 -3.11
CA LEU A 49 4.97 -7.88 -3.56
C LEU A 49 5.16 -7.93 -5.07
N ALA A 50 4.24 -7.35 -5.83
CA ALA A 50 4.29 -7.32 -7.28
C ALA A 50 3.45 -6.16 -7.85
N LEU A 51 3.71 -5.84 -9.11
CA LEU A 51 2.85 -4.96 -9.90
C LEU A 51 1.83 -5.82 -10.66
N THR A 52 0.60 -5.34 -10.74
CA THR A 52 -0.49 -6.06 -11.44
C THR A 52 -0.15 -6.36 -12.90
N LYS A 53 0.52 -5.42 -13.58
CA LYS A 53 0.96 -5.56 -14.98
C LYS A 53 1.95 -6.71 -15.21
N ASN A 54 2.64 -7.14 -14.17
CA ASN A 54 3.64 -8.20 -14.24
C ASN A 54 3.04 -9.60 -14.05
N ILE A 55 1.75 -9.69 -13.75
CA ILE A 55 1.04 -10.96 -13.55
C ILE A 55 0.11 -11.20 -14.72
N ARG A 56 0.42 -12.20 -15.54
CA ARG A 56 -0.38 -12.57 -16.72
C ARG A 56 -1.75 -13.13 -16.33
N VAL A 57 -2.77 -12.82 -17.11
CA VAL A 57 -4.09 -13.46 -16.99
C VAL A 57 -3.96 -14.96 -17.32
N GLY A 58 -4.56 -15.81 -16.52
CA GLY A 58 -4.44 -17.27 -16.63
C GLY A 58 -3.10 -17.82 -16.16
N GLY A 59 -2.25 -16.98 -15.56
CA GLY A 59 -0.93 -17.35 -15.06
C GLY A 59 -0.64 -16.79 -13.68
N GLY A 60 0.63 -16.65 -13.38
CA GLY A 60 1.09 -16.13 -12.10
C GLY A 60 2.60 -16.00 -12.04
N ARG A 61 3.08 -15.57 -10.88
CA ARG A 61 4.50 -15.38 -10.63
C ARG A 61 4.87 -15.76 -9.20
N ILE A 62 6.03 -16.35 -9.04
CA ILE A 62 6.61 -16.65 -7.73
C ILE A 62 7.43 -15.44 -7.28
N ILE A 63 7.17 -14.99 -6.06
CA ILE A 63 7.77 -13.80 -5.47
C ILE A 63 8.64 -14.21 -4.29
N LYS A 64 9.94 -13.91 -4.40
CA LYS A 64 10.94 -14.18 -3.35
C LYS A 64 10.89 -15.60 -2.77
N ASN A 65 10.52 -16.59 -3.59
CA ASN A 65 10.36 -17.99 -3.15
C ASN A 65 9.44 -18.20 -1.92
N THR A 66 8.64 -17.20 -1.60
CA THR A 66 7.76 -17.19 -0.42
C THR A 66 6.29 -17.16 -0.82
N TYR A 67 5.95 -16.41 -1.86
CA TYR A 67 4.57 -16.22 -2.32
C TYR A 67 4.41 -16.55 -3.78
N VAL A 68 3.23 -17.03 -4.15
CA VAL A 68 2.78 -17.16 -5.53
C VAL A 68 1.61 -16.23 -5.73
N ILE A 69 1.75 -15.29 -6.65
CA ILE A 69 0.65 -14.41 -7.05
C ILE A 69 0.14 -14.88 -8.40
N THR A 70 -1.15 -15.12 -8.49
CA THR A 70 -1.84 -15.58 -9.71
C THR A 70 -2.89 -14.58 -10.15
N GLN A 71 -3.21 -14.60 -11.44
CA GLN A 71 -4.32 -13.85 -12.02
C GLN A 71 -5.22 -14.81 -12.81
N PRO A 72 -6.15 -15.51 -12.16
CA PRO A 72 -7.01 -16.48 -12.83
C PRO A 72 -7.90 -15.85 -13.93
N ARG A 73 -8.35 -14.63 -13.70
CA ARG A 73 -9.13 -13.81 -14.63
C ARG A 73 -8.63 -12.37 -14.58
N LYS A 74 -8.92 -11.60 -15.59
CA LYS A 74 -8.53 -10.18 -15.67
C LYS A 74 -8.92 -9.44 -14.39
N ASN A 75 -7.95 -8.76 -13.79
CA ASN A 75 -8.07 -7.99 -12.55
C ASN A 75 -8.48 -8.81 -11.30
N VAL A 76 -8.44 -10.13 -11.35
CA VAL A 76 -8.69 -11.01 -10.20
C VAL A 76 -7.37 -11.63 -9.77
N PHE A 77 -6.82 -11.16 -8.65
CA PHE A 77 -5.55 -11.63 -8.12
C PHE A 77 -5.74 -12.56 -6.92
N ARG A 78 -4.88 -13.56 -6.80
CA ARG A 78 -4.82 -14.49 -5.67
C ARG A 78 -3.38 -14.61 -5.21
N CYS A 79 -3.19 -14.89 -3.92
CA CYS A 79 -1.88 -15.12 -3.36
C CYS A 79 -1.90 -16.41 -2.53
N PHE A 80 -0.88 -17.21 -2.71
CA PHE A 80 -0.68 -18.47 -2.00
C PHE A 80 0.74 -18.53 -1.45
N SER A 81 0.98 -19.42 -0.50
CA SER A 81 2.33 -19.77 -0.09
C SER A 81 3.06 -20.45 -1.24
N ALA A 82 4.34 -20.12 -1.45
CA ALA A 82 5.18 -20.78 -2.43
C ALA A 82 5.77 -22.12 -1.94
N LYS A 83 5.28 -22.65 -0.82
CA LYS A 83 5.69 -23.92 -0.25
C LYS A 83 4.70 -25.02 -0.60
N CYS A 84 5.21 -26.06 -1.28
CA CYS A 84 4.41 -27.24 -1.62
C CYS A 84 3.94 -27.94 -0.33
N THR A 85 2.66 -28.31 -0.30
CA THR A 85 2.06 -28.98 0.88
C THR A 85 2.43 -30.46 1.00
N HIS A 86 3.12 -31.02 0.00
CA HIS A 86 3.63 -32.39 0.05
C HIS A 86 4.85 -32.50 0.99
N GLN A 87 5.96 -31.83 0.66
CA GLN A 87 7.21 -31.89 1.43
C GLN A 87 7.91 -30.53 1.58
N GLY A 88 7.18 -29.43 1.46
CA GLY A 88 7.72 -28.09 1.67
C GLY A 88 8.65 -27.56 0.59
N CYS A 89 8.76 -28.22 -0.56
CA CYS A 89 9.53 -27.73 -1.69
C CYS A 89 9.02 -26.36 -2.15
N THR A 90 9.92 -25.51 -2.61
CA THR A 90 9.52 -24.24 -3.21
C THR A 90 8.93 -24.50 -4.60
N LEU A 91 7.75 -23.95 -4.83
CA LEU A 91 7.07 -23.99 -6.13
C LEU A 91 7.90 -23.23 -7.16
N ALA A 92 8.00 -23.74 -8.39
CA ALA A 92 8.92 -23.21 -9.39
C ALA A 92 8.26 -22.45 -10.54
N SER A 93 7.02 -22.78 -10.89
CA SER A 93 6.37 -22.20 -12.06
C SER A 93 4.86 -22.11 -11.94
N VAL A 94 4.28 -21.23 -12.74
CA VAL A 94 2.83 -21.13 -12.94
C VAL A 94 2.57 -21.19 -14.43
N SER A 95 1.87 -22.21 -14.87
CA SER A 95 1.58 -22.43 -16.27
C SER A 95 0.30 -23.24 -16.47
N ARG A 96 -0.39 -23.02 -17.60
CA ARG A 96 -1.59 -23.77 -17.99
C ARG A 96 -2.66 -23.87 -16.89
N GLY A 97 -2.84 -22.78 -16.11
CA GLY A 97 -3.83 -22.74 -15.03
C GLY A 97 -3.41 -23.47 -13.75
N THR A 98 -2.16 -23.88 -13.64
CA THR A 98 -1.65 -24.58 -12.46
C THR A 98 -0.37 -23.95 -11.91
N ILE A 99 -0.18 -24.07 -10.60
CA ILE A 99 1.06 -23.77 -9.88
C ILE A 99 1.79 -25.11 -9.71
N ASN A 100 3.03 -25.19 -10.13
CA ASN A 100 3.74 -26.45 -10.28
C ASN A 100 4.89 -26.60 -9.28
N CYS A 101 4.94 -27.75 -8.62
CA CYS A 101 6.05 -28.16 -7.76
C CYS A 101 7.07 -28.96 -8.58
N PRO A 102 8.37 -28.57 -8.56
CA PRO A 102 9.39 -29.27 -9.35
C PRO A 102 9.86 -30.57 -8.70
N CYS A 103 9.66 -30.75 -7.37
CA CYS A 103 10.22 -31.90 -6.65
C CYS A 103 9.55 -33.21 -7.04
N HIS A 104 8.21 -33.28 -6.98
CA HIS A 104 7.47 -34.52 -7.22
C HIS A 104 6.27 -34.32 -8.18
N GLY A 105 6.20 -33.17 -8.87
CA GLY A 105 5.19 -32.92 -9.90
C GLY A 105 3.82 -32.56 -9.38
N SER A 106 3.65 -32.21 -8.11
CA SER A 106 2.36 -31.70 -7.59
C SER A 106 1.94 -30.44 -8.31
N LYS A 107 0.65 -30.34 -8.63
CA LYS A 107 0.05 -29.18 -9.30
C LYS A 107 -1.15 -28.67 -8.52
N PHE A 108 -1.27 -27.36 -8.47
CA PHE A 108 -2.32 -26.68 -7.73
C PHE A 108 -3.06 -25.69 -8.63
N ASN A 109 -4.34 -25.55 -8.41
CA ASN A 109 -5.19 -24.64 -9.19
C ASN A 109 -4.86 -23.17 -8.89
N ILE A 110 -4.72 -22.33 -9.91
CA ILE A 110 -4.38 -20.91 -9.75
C ILE A 110 -5.48 -20.06 -9.09
N SER A 111 -6.74 -20.52 -9.13
CA SER A 111 -7.88 -19.79 -8.56
C SER A 111 -8.10 -20.12 -7.09
N THR A 112 -8.00 -21.39 -6.75
CA THR A 112 -8.40 -21.94 -5.44
C THR A 112 -7.22 -22.40 -4.59
N GLY A 113 -6.10 -22.73 -5.20
CA GLY A 113 -4.97 -23.40 -4.55
C GLY A 113 -5.20 -24.89 -4.33
N ALA A 114 -6.35 -25.44 -4.75
CA ALA A 114 -6.66 -26.86 -4.59
C ALA A 114 -5.68 -27.75 -5.38
N VAL A 115 -5.44 -28.96 -4.90
CA VAL A 115 -4.62 -29.95 -5.58
C VAL A 115 -5.32 -30.38 -6.88
N VAL A 116 -4.60 -30.25 -8.00
CA VAL A 116 -5.01 -30.74 -9.31
C VAL A 116 -4.34 -32.07 -9.61
N GLN A 117 -3.09 -32.20 -9.17
CA GLN A 117 -2.28 -33.41 -9.34
C GLN A 117 -1.41 -33.62 -8.12
N GLY A 118 -1.45 -34.85 -7.55
CA GLY A 118 -0.60 -35.22 -6.42
C GLY A 118 0.88 -35.39 -6.81
N PRO A 119 1.71 -35.71 -5.82
CA PRO A 119 1.40 -36.38 -4.55
C PRO A 119 0.88 -35.50 -3.40
N ALA A 120 0.87 -34.17 -3.53
CA ALA A 120 0.27 -33.31 -2.50
C ALA A 120 -1.22 -33.67 -2.27
N THR A 121 -1.65 -33.67 -1.02
CA THR A 121 -3.04 -34.00 -0.61
C THR A 121 -3.80 -32.81 -0.04
N ARG A 122 -3.10 -31.70 0.21
CA ARG A 122 -3.68 -30.49 0.79
C ARG A 122 -3.50 -29.30 -0.15
N ALA A 123 -4.52 -28.42 -0.18
CA ALA A 123 -4.46 -27.17 -0.93
C ALA A 123 -3.33 -26.26 -0.42
N LEU A 124 -2.86 -25.35 -1.28
CA LEU A 124 -1.91 -24.32 -0.88
C LEU A 124 -2.56 -23.33 0.07
N PRO A 125 -1.87 -22.96 1.16
CA PRO A 125 -2.33 -21.91 2.07
C PRO A 125 -2.50 -20.59 1.32
N ARG A 126 -3.70 -20.01 1.41
CA ARG A 126 -4.03 -18.73 0.81
C ARG A 126 -3.57 -17.58 1.70
N LYS A 127 -3.05 -16.54 1.09
CA LYS A 127 -2.67 -15.29 1.76
C LYS A 127 -3.60 -14.16 1.32
N LYS A 128 -4.05 -13.36 2.26
CA LYS A 128 -4.84 -12.16 1.96
C LYS A 128 -3.95 -11.11 1.30
N ILE A 129 -4.47 -10.47 0.27
CA ILE A 129 -3.77 -9.40 -0.44
C ILE A 129 -4.72 -8.24 -0.69
N LYS A 130 -4.12 -7.07 -0.82
CA LYS A 130 -4.78 -5.85 -1.26
C LYS A 130 -4.14 -5.37 -2.56
N VAL A 131 -4.99 -4.95 -3.49
CA VAL A 131 -4.56 -4.42 -4.78
C VAL A 131 -5.00 -2.95 -4.85
N SER A 132 -4.05 -2.05 -4.96
CA SER A 132 -4.29 -0.62 -5.02
C SER A 132 -3.24 0.06 -5.89
N GLY A 133 -3.68 0.99 -6.76
CA GLY A 133 -2.76 1.73 -7.63
C GLY A 133 -1.85 0.83 -8.49
N GLY A 134 -2.34 -0.29 -8.97
CA GLY A 134 -1.55 -1.24 -9.75
C GLY A 134 -0.49 -2.03 -8.95
N LYS A 135 -0.53 -1.95 -7.63
CA LYS A 135 0.41 -2.62 -6.72
C LYS A 135 -0.32 -3.67 -5.89
N ILE A 136 0.33 -4.81 -5.67
CA ILE A 136 -0.18 -5.90 -4.85
C ILE A 136 0.64 -5.98 -3.57
N ARG A 137 -0.03 -5.93 -2.42
CA ARG A 137 0.58 -6.03 -1.08
C ARG A 137 -0.12 -7.12 -0.28
N LEU A 138 0.51 -7.60 0.79
CA LEU A 138 -0.20 -8.41 1.80
C LEU A 138 -1.23 -7.51 2.52
N ALA A 139 -2.40 -8.06 2.80
CA ALA A 139 -3.42 -7.40 3.61
C ALA A 139 -3.11 -7.50 5.11
#